data_59f5b8a0705f744211b759bdaae5ed1b
#
_entry.id   59f5b8a0705f744211b759bdaae5ed1b
#
_cell.length_a   1.000
_cell.length_b   1.000
_cell.length_c   1.000
_cell.angle_alpha   90.00
_cell.angle_beta   90.00
_cell.angle_gamma   90.00
#
_symmetry.space_group_name_H-M   'P 1'
#
loop_
_entity.id
_entity.type
_entity.pdbx_description
1 polymer ?
#
loop_
_entity_poly.entity_id
_entity_poly.type
_entity_poly.pdbx_seq_one_letter_code
_entity_poly.pdbx_strand_id
1 'polypeptide(L)'
;NSVVIPKFEVNQVSLGESLEALALMAKNVSNGKVSPNFVVKNPDLNSALITLSLANTPVDELVRYLADMARAKVSWDNHAVVFSGIAD
;
A
#
# COMPACT_ATOMS: atom_id res chain seq x y z
N ASN A 1 -5.28 9.79 -11.45
CA ASN A 1 -4.94 10.85 -10.66
C ASN A 1 -4.28 10.38 -9.44
N SER A 2 -3.09 10.77 -9.28
CA SER A 2 -2.33 10.23 -8.24
C SER A 2 -2.01 11.27 -7.22
N VAL A 3 -2.20 10.88 -5.98
CA VAL A 3 -1.76 11.66 -4.86
C VAL A 3 -0.30 11.33 -4.65
N VAL A 4 0.53 12.35 -4.49
CA VAL A 4 1.95 12.17 -4.23
C VAL A 4 2.19 12.24 -2.73
N ILE A 5 2.81 11.22 -2.20
CA ILE A 5 3.13 11.14 -0.78
C ILE A 5 4.51 11.77 -0.56
N PRO A 6 4.61 12.83 0.26
CA PRO A 6 5.89 13.51 0.45
C PRO A 6 6.96 12.62 1.04
N LYS A 7 6.58 11.77 1.98
CA LYS A 7 7.53 10.83 2.57
C LYS A 7 6.79 9.62 3.11
N PHE A 8 7.26 8.45 2.72
CA PHE A 8 6.73 7.19 3.24
C PHE A 8 7.91 6.36 3.73
N GLU A 9 7.92 6.05 5.01
CA GLU A 9 9.03 5.32 5.60
C GLU A 9 8.51 4.29 6.58
N VAL A 10 8.83 3.03 6.35
CA VAL A 10 8.51 1.94 7.26
C VAL A 10 9.75 1.06 7.39
N ASN A 11 9.94 0.49 8.57
CA ASN A 11 11.09 -0.36 8.86
C ASN A 11 10.62 -1.55 9.66
N GLN A 12 10.65 -2.74 9.04
CA GLN A 12 10.20 -3.98 9.67
C GLN A 12 8.75 -3.86 10.13
N VAL A 13 7.92 -3.25 9.29
CA VAL A 13 6.49 -3.06 9.59
C VAL A 13 5.70 -4.02 8.71
N SER A 14 4.67 -4.63 9.27
CA SER A 14 3.85 -5.58 8.51
C SER A 14 3.18 -4.92 7.32
N LEU A 15 2.89 -5.71 6.29
CA LEU A 15 2.18 -5.19 5.12
C LEU A 15 0.86 -4.55 5.53
N GLY A 16 0.12 -5.22 6.43
CA GLY A 16 -1.16 -4.67 6.88
C GLY A 16 -1.02 -3.29 7.48
N GLU A 17 -0.06 -3.12 8.38
CA GLU A 17 0.16 -1.82 9.01
C GLU A 17 0.72 -0.80 8.02
N SER A 18 1.56 -1.25 7.09
CA SER A 18 2.09 -0.35 6.06
C SER A 18 0.97 0.19 5.18
N LEU A 19 0.00 -0.65 4.82
CA LEU A 19 -1.13 -0.22 4.01
C LEU A 19 -2.05 0.72 4.79
N GLU A 20 -2.24 0.50 6.08
CA GLU A 20 -3.02 1.42 6.89
C GLU A 20 -2.36 2.80 6.95
N ALA A 21 -1.05 2.82 7.10
CA ALA A 21 -0.31 4.08 7.12
C ALA A 21 -0.43 4.80 5.77
N LEU A 22 -0.31 4.06 4.68
CA LEU A 22 -0.41 4.65 3.36
C LEU A 22 -1.81 5.22 3.11
N ALA A 23 -2.85 4.49 3.51
CA ALA A 23 -4.21 4.95 3.33
C ALA A 23 -4.46 6.25 4.10
N LEU A 24 -3.96 6.32 5.33
CA LEU A 24 -4.12 7.52 6.14
C LEU A 24 -3.37 8.70 5.53
N MET A 25 -2.15 8.48 5.06
CA MET A 25 -1.37 9.54 4.43
C MET A 25 -2.04 10.05 3.17
N ALA A 26 -2.56 9.16 2.34
CA ALA A 26 -3.24 9.56 1.11
C ALA A 26 -4.47 10.39 1.43
N LYS A 27 -5.22 10.00 2.43
CA LYS A 27 -6.38 10.75 2.86
C LYS A 27 -6.00 12.15 3.34
N ASN A 28 -4.95 12.24 4.15
CA ASN A 28 -4.52 13.52 4.70
C ASN A 28 -3.97 14.44 3.62
N VAL A 29 -3.13 13.93 2.74
CA VAL A 29 -2.49 14.73 1.70
C VAL A 29 -3.54 15.25 0.71
N SER A 30 -4.56 14.47 0.46
CA SER A 30 -5.62 14.83 -0.50
C SER A 30 -6.77 15.59 0.15
N ASN A 31 -6.68 15.91 1.42
CA ASN A 31 -7.77 16.56 2.17
C ASN A 31 -9.07 15.74 2.13
N GLY A 32 -8.91 14.42 2.22
CA GLY A 32 -10.04 13.51 2.26
C GLY A 32 -10.60 13.12 0.92
N LYS A 33 -10.03 13.65 -0.18
CA LYS A 33 -10.55 13.34 -1.52
C LYS A 33 -10.16 11.95 -1.99
N VAL A 34 -9.03 11.44 -1.55
CA VAL A 34 -8.56 10.11 -1.90
C VAL A 34 -8.46 9.30 -0.64
N SER A 35 -9.23 8.23 -0.57
CA SER A 35 -9.27 7.36 0.60
C SER A 35 -9.18 5.92 0.10
N PRO A 36 -7.98 5.42 -0.15
CA PRO A 36 -7.83 4.08 -0.72
C PRO A 36 -8.37 3.01 0.20
N ASN A 37 -8.96 2.00 -0.39
CA ASN A 37 -9.45 0.85 0.34
C ASN A 37 -8.58 -0.34 -0.05
N PHE A 38 -7.73 -0.78 0.87
CA PHE A 38 -6.82 -1.89 0.61
C PHE A 38 -7.40 -3.17 1.18
N VAL A 39 -7.37 -4.23 0.38
CA VAL A 39 -7.85 -5.55 0.78
C VAL A 39 -6.71 -6.53 0.58
N VAL A 40 -6.45 -7.36 1.58
CA VAL A 40 -5.44 -8.41 1.50
C VAL A 40 -6.17 -9.74 1.60
N LYS A 41 -6.19 -10.48 0.48
CA LYS A 41 -6.95 -11.73 0.41
C LYS A 41 -6.34 -12.86 1.21
N ASN A 42 -5.01 -12.92 1.24
CA ASN A 42 -4.31 -14.00 1.90
C ASN A 42 -3.82 -13.51 3.25
N PRO A 43 -4.34 -14.06 4.35
CA PRO A 43 -3.95 -13.55 5.68
C PRO A 43 -2.45 -13.56 5.94
N ASP A 44 -1.74 -14.52 5.38
CA ASP A 44 -0.29 -14.60 5.58
C ASP A 44 0.44 -13.38 5.05
N LEU A 45 -0.12 -12.75 4.00
CA LEU A 45 0.52 -11.56 3.43
C LEU A 45 0.51 -10.39 4.40
N ASN A 46 -0.49 -10.30 5.26
CA ASN A 46 -0.54 -9.21 6.23
C ASN A 46 0.66 -9.19 7.16
N SER A 47 1.28 -10.34 7.36
CA SER A 47 2.43 -10.46 8.26
C SER A 47 3.76 -10.23 7.57
N ALA A 48 3.78 -10.08 6.26
CA ALA A 48 5.02 -9.83 5.54
C ALA A 48 5.65 -8.53 6.05
N LEU A 49 6.95 -8.57 6.31
CA LEU A 49 7.64 -7.39 6.85
C LEU A 49 8.14 -6.51 5.74
N ILE A 50 7.89 -5.23 5.88
CA ILE A 50 8.22 -4.23 4.87
C ILE A 50 9.25 -3.26 5.43
N THR A 51 10.30 -3.02 4.66
CA THR A 51 11.25 -1.94 4.95
C THR A 51 11.37 -1.13 3.67
N LEU A 52 10.92 0.11 3.71
CA LEU A 52 10.85 0.96 2.54
C LEU A 52 10.93 2.42 2.95
N SER A 53 11.71 3.21 2.23
CA SER A 53 11.80 4.63 2.49
C SER A 53 11.83 5.36 1.14
N LEU A 54 10.77 6.09 0.85
CA LEU A 54 10.64 6.82 -0.41
C LEU A 54 10.08 8.20 -0.14
N ALA A 55 10.46 9.14 -0.99
CA ALA A 55 9.99 10.53 -0.90
C ALA A 55 9.34 10.91 -2.22
N ASN A 56 8.31 11.76 -2.13
CA ASN A 56 7.67 12.35 -3.29
C ASN A 56 7.24 11.30 -4.31
N THR A 57 6.57 10.26 -3.83
CA THR A 57 6.20 9.12 -4.66
C THR A 57 4.67 9.01 -4.74
N PRO A 58 4.13 8.81 -5.94
CA PRO A 58 2.68 8.62 -6.08
C PRO A 58 2.19 7.36 -5.37
N VAL A 59 0.96 7.43 -4.89
CA VAL A 59 0.37 6.31 -4.14
C VAL A 59 0.39 5.02 -4.94
N ASP A 60 0.06 5.07 -6.24
CA ASP A 60 0.03 3.85 -7.04
C ASP A 60 1.41 3.22 -7.16
N GLU A 61 2.47 4.02 -7.22
CA GLU A 61 3.81 3.47 -7.22
C GLU A 61 4.19 2.87 -5.87
N LEU A 62 3.78 3.54 -4.78
CA LEU A 62 4.02 2.97 -3.46
C LEU A 62 3.32 1.62 -3.30
N VAL A 63 2.11 1.50 -3.82
CA VAL A 63 1.38 0.24 -3.79
C VAL A 63 2.17 -0.86 -4.49
N ARG A 64 2.76 -0.55 -5.65
CA ARG A 64 3.55 -1.54 -6.39
C ARG A 64 4.79 -1.95 -5.63
N TYR A 65 5.48 -0.99 -4.99
CA TYR A 65 6.64 -1.32 -4.17
C TYR A 65 6.26 -2.23 -3.00
N LEU A 66 5.14 -1.91 -2.35
CA LEU A 66 4.69 -2.74 -1.23
C LEU A 66 4.33 -4.14 -1.68
N ALA A 67 3.68 -4.26 -2.83
CA ALA A 67 3.36 -5.57 -3.37
C ALA A 67 4.63 -6.36 -3.69
N ASP A 68 5.61 -5.72 -4.31
CA ASP A 68 6.87 -6.38 -4.63
C ASP A 68 7.56 -6.89 -3.37
N MET A 69 7.61 -6.07 -2.34
CA MET A 69 8.30 -6.46 -1.11
C MET A 69 7.58 -7.58 -0.38
N ALA A 70 6.26 -7.61 -0.46
CA ALA A 70 5.48 -8.67 0.16
C ALA A 70 5.36 -9.91 -0.72
N ARG A 71 5.92 -9.85 -1.94
CA ARG A 71 5.79 -10.92 -2.93
C ARG A 71 4.33 -11.22 -3.22
N ALA A 72 3.59 -10.16 -3.43
CA ALA A 72 2.17 -10.23 -3.72
C ALA A 72 1.89 -9.66 -5.09
N LYS A 73 0.77 -10.05 -5.65
CA LYS A 73 0.26 -9.36 -6.83
C LYS A 73 -0.85 -8.41 -6.39
N VAL A 74 -1.03 -7.34 -7.15
CA VAL A 74 -2.03 -6.33 -6.83
C VAL A 74 -3.00 -6.22 -8.00
N SER A 75 -4.27 -6.09 -7.66
CA SER A 75 -5.34 -5.93 -8.63
C SER A 75 -6.12 -4.68 -8.27
N TRP A 76 -6.40 -3.87 -9.27
CA TRP A 76 -7.12 -2.59 -9.10
C TRP A 76 -8.55 -2.78 -9.56
N ASP A 77 -9.49 -2.59 -8.65
CA ASP A 77 -10.88 -2.62 -9.08
C ASP A 77 -11.56 -1.32 -8.65
N ASN A 78 -12.88 -1.21 -8.92
CA ASN A 78 -13.55 0.07 -8.73
C ASN A 78 -13.66 0.50 -7.28
N HIS A 79 -13.60 -0.45 -6.35
CA HIS A 79 -13.86 -0.16 -4.95
C HIS A 79 -12.70 -0.51 -4.04
N ALA A 80 -11.67 -1.17 -4.55
CA ALA A 80 -10.59 -1.64 -3.70
C ALA A 80 -9.33 -1.90 -4.49
N VAL A 81 -8.21 -1.83 -3.80
CA VAL A 81 -6.91 -2.29 -4.29
C VAL A 81 -6.64 -3.60 -3.56
N VAL A 82 -6.56 -4.68 -4.31
CA VAL A 82 -6.57 -6.02 -3.74
C VAL A 82 -5.20 -6.67 -3.87
N PHE A 83 -4.65 -7.11 -2.74
CA PHE A 83 -3.39 -7.82 -2.69
C PHE A 83 -3.67 -9.31 -2.52
N SER A 84 -3.00 -10.14 -3.29
CA SER A 84 -3.15 -11.59 -3.21
C SER A 84 -1.83 -12.28 -3.45
N GLY A 85 -1.74 -13.56 -3.10
CA GLY A 85 -0.53 -14.33 -3.26
C GLY A 85 -0.24 -14.62 -4.72
N ILE A 86 1.06 -14.58 -5.07
CA ILE A 86 1.47 -14.80 -6.46
C ILE A 86 1.22 -16.24 -6.88
N ALA A 87 1.35 -17.17 -5.94
CA ALA A 87 1.23 -18.59 -6.23
C ALA A 87 -0.21 -19.08 -6.29
N ASP A 88 -1.17 -18.25 -6.02
CA ASP A 88 -2.59 -18.65 -5.96
C ASP A 88 -3.25 -18.62 -7.31
#